data_0dee1804d85a06bc55bd9182cd9c5c79
#
_entry.id   0dee1804d85a06bc55bd9182cd9c5c79
#
_cell.length_a   1.000
_cell.length_b   1.000
_cell.length_c   1.000
_cell.angle_alpha   90.00
_cell.angle_beta   90.00
_cell.angle_gamma   90.00
#
_symmetry.space_group_name_H-M   'P 1'
#
loop_
_entity.id
_entity.type
_entity.pdbx_description
1 polymer ?
#
loop_
_entity_poly.entity_id
_entity_poly.type
_entity_poly.pdbx_seq_one_letter_code
_entity_poly.pdbx_strand_id
1 'polypeptide(L)'
;MFRGGKRDKKGDRGEKMRKEIYDVIIVGGGITGASLLYTLTRYTKIKKILLLEKYDDLATLNSNSRNNAQTLHFGDIETNYSFEEAARIKNEAERVLRYFKLQDPRVRNETIKKCQKMVLGIGGEEIEFLDELYKTRLKRLFPSSMKLERKDIARLEPYVVKNRSKDEEIGALLSKTGYMIDFGKMAHMFASQAESEGGGRARILFNARVMGMEKKGSRYRVYTSKNEYFSRFVVFATGSYSLYFAKSIGIDKNLSILSVGGGFYTSKKVLNGKVYRVQKGGIPFAAVHGDPDIADENITRFGPTVNIPPMLEKKHLNTVIDYIKTFDFDMPTMVSLEKILFNKDIKKIIANNIGYGIPVIGKYSFLKKEAARIVPSLKYGNLKLHGDIGGIRPQMIDENKQSLVLGAGKIKHDGVIFNITPSPGASSCLANSLKDMQYISDYLGEEFNKSRYEAELGKIDN
;
A
#
# COMPACT_ATOMS: atom_id res chain seq x y z
N MET A 1 -75.82 30.86 9.35
CA MET A 1 -75.84 29.44 8.87
C MET A 1 -74.53 29.20 8.19
N PHE A 2 -73.55 28.66 8.91
CA PHE A 2 -72.26 28.22 8.33
C PHE A 2 -72.10 26.74 8.63
N ARG A 3 -72.13 25.90 7.54
CA ARG A 3 -71.91 24.46 7.61
C ARG A 3 -70.41 24.18 7.71
N GLY A 4 -69.96 23.54 8.79
CA GLY A 4 -68.61 23.06 8.95
C GLY A 4 -68.34 21.83 8.11
N GLY A 5 -67.33 21.93 7.22
CA GLY A 5 -66.78 20.80 6.48
C GLY A 5 -65.78 20.05 7.38
N LYS A 6 -66.05 18.77 7.61
CA LYS A 6 -65.06 17.84 8.23
C LYS A 6 -63.95 17.59 7.22
N ARG A 7 -62.72 18.01 7.57
CA ARG A 7 -61.50 17.58 6.86
C ARG A 7 -61.14 16.18 7.36
N ASP A 8 -61.24 15.19 6.49
CA ASP A 8 -60.71 13.86 6.69
C ASP A 8 -59.18 13.96 6.77
N LYS A 9 -58.61 13.66 7.92
CA LYS A 9 -57.20 13.38 8.11
C LYS A 9 -56.89 12.03 7.47
N LYS A 10 -56.55 12.00 6.18
CA LYS A 10 -55.85 10.86 5.57
C LYS A 10 -54.49 10.77 6.26
N GLY A 11 -54.33 9.75 7.09
CA GLY A 11 -53.07 9.43 7.74
C GLY A 11 -51.98 9.20 6.70
N ASP A 12 -50.97 9.97 6.81
CA ASP A 12 -49.66 9.75 6.17
C ASP A 12 -49.09 8.41 6.71
N ARG A 13 -49.43 7.33 6.01
CA ARG A 13 -48.74 6.05 6.20
C ARG A 13 -47.40 6.22 5.53
N GLY A 14 -46.40 6.75 6.31
CA GLY A 14 -45.02 6.74 5.89
C GLY A 14 -44.66 5.35 5.40
N GLU A 15 -44.49 5.21 4.09
CA GLU A 15 -43.83 4.05 3.50
C GLU A 15 -42.51 3.89 4.23
N LYS A 16 -42.39 2.86 5.08
CA LYS A 16 -41.13 2.38 5.57
C LYS A 16 -40.32 2.00 4.34
N MET A 17 -39.51 2.92 3.81
CA MET A 17 -38.55 2.59 2.77
C MET A 17 -37.80 1.35 3.24
N ARG A 18 -37.97 0.24 2.52
CA ARG A 18 -37.23 -1.00 2.77
C ARG A 18 -35.75 -0.63 2.67
N LYS A 19 -35.04 -0.61 3.81
CA LYS A 19 -33.61 -0.32 3.85
C LYS A 19 -32.91 -1.29 2.92
N GLU A 20 -32.23 -0.78 1.92
CA GLU A 20 -31.50 -1.58 0.96
C GLU A 20 -30.42 -2.39 1.65
N ILE A 21 -30.36 -3.69 1.35
CA ILE A 21 -29.37 -4.61 1.93
C ILE A 21 -28.37 -4.97 0.83
N TYR A 22 -27.10 -4.72 1.13
CA TYR A 22 -25.99 -5.10 0.27
C TYR A 22 -25.49 -6.51 0.62
N ASP A 23 -24.99 -7.23 -0.36
CA ASP A 23 -24.30 -8.49 -0.12
C ASP A 23 -22.94 -8.21 0.50
N VAL A 24 -22.21 -7.21 -0.05
CA VAL A 24 -20.90 -6.78 0.44
C VAL A 24 -20.83 -5.26 0.53
N ILE A 25 -20.35 -4.76 1.65
CA ILE A 25 -19.90 -3.36 1.79
C ILE A 25 -18.37 -3.35 1.91
N ILE A 26 -17.71 -2.59 1.05
CA ILE A 26 -16.26 -2.31 1.09
C ILE A 26 -16.08 -0.90 1.63
N VAL A 27 -15.31 -0.75 2.69
CA VAL A 27 -14.98 0.55 3.29
C VAL A 27 -13.55 0.92 2.90
N GLY A 28 -13.40 2.02 2.17
CA GLY A 28 -12.12 2.56 1.68
C GLY A 28 -11.90 2.33 0.18
N GLY A 29 -11.73 3.43 -0.55
CA GLY A 29 -11.52 3.48 -2.01
C GLY A 29 -10.06 3.54 -2.44
N GLY A 30 -9.11 3.08 -1.60
CA GLY A 30 -7.72 2.87 -2.00
C GLY A 30 -7.57 1.67 -2.93
N ILE A 31 -6.33 1.41 -3.37
CA ILE A 31 -6.04 0.30 -4.30
C ILE A 31 -6.56 -1.05 -3.82
N THR A 32 -6.56 -1.32 -2.51
CA THR A 32 -7.05 -2.57 -1.92
C THR A 32 -8.57 -2.71 -2.07
N GLY A 33 -9.33 -1.66 -1.73
CA GLY A 33 -10.79 -1.69 -1.86
C GLY A 33 -11.25 -1.68 -3.32
N ALA A 34 -10.61 -0.88 -4.17
CA ALA A 34 -10.93 -0.80 -5.60
C ALA A 34 -10.62 -2.12 -6.32
N SER A 35 -9.50 -2.78 -6.03
CA SER A 35 -9.17 -4.09 -6.61
C SER A 35 -10.14 -5.19 -6.14
N LEU A 36 -10.60 -5.13 -4.88
CA LEU A 36 -11.62 -6.06 -4.40
C LEU A 36 -12.98 -5.82 -5.07
N LEU A 37 -13.39 -4.55 -5.23
CA LEU A 37 -14.61 -4.21 -5.96
C LEU A 37 -14.59 -4.78 -7.38
N TYR A 38 -13.47 -4.58 -8.09
CA TYR A 38 -13.25 -5.13 -9.43
C TYR A 38 -13.34 -6.66 -9.45
N THR A 39 -12.63 -7.35 -8.56
CA THR A 39 -12.59 -8.82 -8.57
C THR A 39 -13.95 -9.43 -8.20
N LEU A 40 -14.65 -8.91 -7.21
CA LEU A 40 -15.99 -9.35 -6.86
C LEU A 40 -16.98 -9.17 -8.02
N THR A 41 -16.92 -8.01 -8.68
CA THR A 41 -17.82 -7.70 -9.79
C THR A 41 -17.55 -8.57 -11.02
N ARG A 42 -16.28 -8.82 -11.34
CA ARG A 42 -15.87 -9.50 -12.57
C ARG A 42 -15.94 -11.02 -12.47
N TYR A 43 -15.63 -11.58 -11.28
CA TYR A 43 -15.43 -13.02 -11.13
C TYR A 43 -16.47 -13.72 -10.25
N THR A 44 -17.45 -12.99 -9.69
CA THR A 44 -18.53 -13.59 -8.90
C THR A 44 -19.91 -13.21 -9.43
N LYS A 45 -20.95 -13.87 -8.89
CA LYS A 45 -22.37 -13.55 -9.15
C LYS A 45 -22.99 -12.69 -8.04
N ILE A 46 -22.20 -12.17 -7.10
CA ILE A 46 -22.65 -11.28 -6.02
C ILE A 46 -23.39 -10.07 -6.63
N LYS A 47 -24.60 -9.78 -6.13
CA LYS A 47 -25.53 -8.88 -6.82
C LYS A 47 -25.42 -7.42 -6.39
N LYS A 48 -25.15 -7.15 -5.10
CA LYS A 48 -25.17 -5.80 -4.53
C LYS A 48 -23.91 -5.53 -3.76
N ILE A 49 -22.99 -4.76 -4.35
CA ILE A 49 -21.71 -4.39 -3.77
C ILE A 49 -21.66 -2.87 -3.63
N LEU A 50 -21.37 -2.38 -2.42
CA LEU A 50 -21.22 -0.96 -2.12
C LEU A 50 -19.81 -0.67 -1.69
N LEU A 51 -19.15 0.30 -2.32
CA LEU A 51 -17.90 0.87 -1.83
C LEU A 51 -18.17 2.24 -1.21
N LEU A 52 -17.72 2.43 0.03
CA LEU A 52 -17.83 3.68 0.77
C LEU A 52 -16.44 4.33 0.89
N GLU A 53 -16.26 5.52 0.31
CA GLU A 53 -15.05 6.32 0.44
C GLU A 53 -15.37 7.63 1.19
N LYS A 54 -14.51 7.98 2.16
CA LYS A 54 -14.73 9.17 2.99
C LYS A 54 -14.37 10.49 2.30
N TYR A 55 -13.50 10.44 1.32
CA TYR A 55 -13.11 11.58 0.51
C TYR A 55 -14.01 11.73 -0.73
N ASP A 56 -13.79 12.78 -1.47
CA ASP A 56 -14.50 13.10 -2.71
C ASP A 56 -13.98 12.35 -3.93
N ASP A 57 -12.85 11.61 -3.78
CA ASP A 57 -12.24 10.83 -4.84
C ASP A 57 -11.56 9.56 -4.31
N LEU A 58 -11.25 8.62 -5.21
CA LEU A 58 -10.54 7.39 -4.91
C LEU A 58 -9.03 7.65 -4.72
N ALA A 59 -8.38 6.77 -3.97
CA ALA A 59 -6.92 6.71 -3.86
C ALA A 59 -6.24 8.03 -3.43
N THR A 60 -6.90 8.86 -2.66
CA THR A 60 -6.41 10.17 -2.23
C THR A 60 -5.25 10.13 -1.23
N LEU A 61 -5.09 9.01 -0.49
CA LEU A 61 -4.06 8.82 0.54
C LEU A 61 -2.89 7.96 0.03
N ASN A 62 -2.62 6.84 0.69
CA ASN A 62 -1.44 5.99 0.45
C ASN A 62 -1.34 5.46 -0.99
N SER A 63 -2.46 5.26 -1.66
CA SER A 63 -2.53 4.78 -3.05
C SER A 63 -2.25 5.89 -4.07
N ASN A 64 -2.31 7.17 -3.69
CA ASN A 64 -1.92 8.28 -4.56
C ASN A 64 -0.45 8.14 -4.96
N SER A 65 -0.12 8.33 -6.24
CA SER A 65 1.23 8.15 -6.78
C SER A 65 2.29 9.01 -6.07
N ARG A 66 1.92 10.17 -5.55
CA ARG A 66 2.81 11.03 -4.76
C ARG A 66 3.19 10.43 -3.40
N ASN A 67 2.39 9.50 -2.87
CA ASN A 67 2.49 9.01 -1.49
C ASN A 67 3.15 7.63 -1.36
N ASN A 68 3.63 7.06 -2.46
CA ASN A 68 4.31 5.76 -2.50
C ASN A 68 5.50 5.77 -3.45
N ALA A 69 6.26 4.67 -3.51
CA ALA A 69 7.45 4.55 -4.37
C ALA A 69 7.12 4.31 -5.85
N GLN A 70 5.85 4.19 -6.22
CA GLN A 70 5.44 3.91 -7.61
C GLN A 70 6.09 2.65 -8.21
N THR A 71 6.52 1.71 -7.37
CA THR A 71 7.23 0.50 -7.79
C THR A 71 6.32 -0.69 -7.80
N LEU A 72 6.29 -1.43 -8.92
CA LEU A 72 5.82 -2.80 -8.90
C LEU A 72 6.93 -3.69 -8.34
N HIS A 73 6.75 -4.12 -7.09
CA HIS A 73 7.69 -4.97 -6.39
C HIS A 73 7.53 -6.42 -6.84
N PHE A 74 8.63 -7.03 -7.29
CA PHE A 74 8.68 -8.43 -7.74
C PHE A 74 9.46 -9.34 -6.80
N GLY A 75 10.10 -8.81 -5.77
CA GLY A 75 11.06 -9.56 -4.96
C GLY A 75 12.46 -9.66 -5.59
N ASP A 76 12.73 -8.92 -6.65
CA ASP A 76 13.99 -8.88 -7.39
C ASP A 76 15.00 -7.88 -6.84
N ILE A 77 14.51 -6.84 -6.18
CA ILE A 77 15.32 -5.75 -5.59
C ILE A 77 15.30 -5.74 -4.06
N GLU A 78 14.38 -6.46 -3.44
CA GLU A 78 14.26 -6.60 -2.00
C GLU A 78 15.32 -7.60 -1.50
N THR A 79 16.47 -7.06 -1.06
CA THR A 79 17.65 -7.88 -0.71
C THR A 79 17.45 -8.68 0.57
N ASN A 80 16.52 -8.29 1.42
CA ASN A 80 16.19 -8.91 2.71
C ASN A 80 15.14 -10.03 2.63
N TYR A 81 14.56 -10.31 1.45
CA TYR A 81 13.58 -11.40 1.30
C TYR A 81 14.24 -12.77 1.23
N SER A 82 13.55 -13.77 1.76
CA SER A 82 13.88 -15.18 1.50
C SER A 82 13.58 -15.55 0.02
N PHE A 83 14.02 -16.73 -0.38
CA PHE A 83 13.71 -17.27 -1.72
C PHE A 83 12.19 -17.43 -1.89
N GLU A 84 11.52 -18.02 -0.91
CA GLU A 84 10.08 -18.28 -0.91
C GLU A 84 9.27 -16.98 -0.92
N GLU A 85 9.69 -16.00 -0.12
CA GLU A 85 9.04 -14.70 -0.09
C GLU A 85 9.18 -13.97 -1.42
N ALA A 86 10.37 -13.96 -2.01
CA ALA A 86 10.60 -13.38 -3.33
C ALA A 86 9.79 -14.09 -4.43
N ALA A 87 9.69 -15.41 -4.40
CA ALA A 87 8.88 -16.20 -5.34
C ALA A 87 7.39 -15.87 -5.20
N ARG A 88 6.88 -15.78 -3.97
CA ARG A 88 5.50 -15.40 -3.68
C ARG A 88 5.18 -14.00 -4.21
N ILE A 89 6.01 -13.00 -3.88
CA ILE A 89 5.82 -11.61 -4.33
C ILE A 89 5.89 -11.51 -5.85
N LYS A 90 6.77 -12.29 -6.50
CA LYS A 90 6.83 -12.38 -7.96
C LYS A 90 5.48 -12.81 -8.54
N ASN A 91 4.92 -13.91 -8.06
CA ASN A 91 3.62 -14.41 -8.53
C ASN A 91 2.49 -13.41 -8.28
N GLU A 92 2.49 -12.73 -7.14
CA GLU A 92 1.51 -11.70 -6.81
C GLU A 92 1.61 -10.49 -7.76
N ALA A 93 2.83 -10.02 -8.06
CA ALA A 93 3.07 -8.90 -8.98
C ALA A 93 2.77 -9.25 -10.45
N GLU A 94 3.00 -10.49 -10.87
CA GLU A 94 2.67 -10.96 -12.22
C GLU A 94 1.17 -10.86 -12.52
N ARG A 95 0.28 -11.00 -11.54
CA ARG A 95 -1.18 -10.78 -11.70
C ARG A 95 -1.48 -9.34 -12.11
N VAL A 96 -0.77 -8.37 -11.55
CA VAL A 96 -0.89 -6.96 -11.93
C VAL A 96 -0.46 -6.74 -13.38
N LEU A 97 0.64 -7.36 -13.83
CA LEU A 97 1.04 -7.28 -15.23
C LEU A 97 0.04 -7.94 -16.17
N ARG A 98 -0.54 -9.08 -15.78
CA ARG A 98 -1.60 -9.73 -16.56
C ARG A 98 -2.83 -8.84 -16.68
N TYR A 99 -3.25 -8.19 -15.58
CA TYR A 99 -4.32 -7.21 -15.61
C TYR A 99 -4.03 -6.09 -16.64
N PHE A 100 -2.83 -5.52 -16.65
CA PHE A 100 -2.48 -4.48 -17.61
C PHE A 100 -2.43 -4.98 -19.08
N LYS A 101 -2.17 -6.25 -19.32
CA LYS A 101 -2.26 -6.82 -20.66
C LYS A 101 -3.70 -6.86 -21.22
N LEU A 102 -4.69 -6.87 -20.36
CA LEU A 102 -6.11 -6.84 -20.72
C LEU A 102 -6.61 -5.43 -21.03
N GLN A 103 -5.83 -4.39 -20.70
CA GLN A 103 -6.27 -3.00 -20.80
C GLN A 103 -5.98 -2.40 -22.18
N ASP A 104 -6.79 -1.39 -22.55
CA ASP A 104 -6.51 -0.56 -23.72
C ASP A 104 -5.07 -0.01 -23.66
N PRO A 105 -4.30 -0.08 -24.76
CA PRO A 105 -2.92 0.38 -24.78
C PRO A 105 -2.70 1.83 -24.34
N ARG A 106 -3.65 2.75 -24.61
CA ARG A 106 -3.54 4.16 -24.22
C ARG A 106 -3.64 4.28 -22.71
N VAL A 107 -4.70 3.74 -22.12
CA VAL A 107 -4.92 3.77 -20.67
C VAL A 107 -3.78 3.07 -19.94
N ARG A 108 -3.34 1.92 -20.45
CA ARG A 108 -2.21 1.19 -19.91
C ARG A 108 -0.93 2.03 -19.87
N ASN A 109 -0.56 2.68 -20.98
CA ASN A 109 0.70 3.42 -21.11
C ASN A 109 0.72 4.70 -20.24
N GLU A 110 -0.44 5.24 -19.88
CA GLU A 110 -0.56 6.35 -18.93
C GLU A 110 -0.42 5.92 -17.47
N THR A 111 -0.64 4.63 -17.18
CA THR A 111 -0.71 4.11 -15.81
C THR A 111 0.51 3.30 -15.43
N ILE A 112 1.10 2.54 -16.37
CA ILE A 112 2.29 1.72 -16.14
C ILE A 112 3.38 2.05 -17.15
N LYS A 113 4.62 2.21 -16.66
CA LYS A 113 5.81 2.47 -17.49
C LYS A 113 6.90 1.46 -17.17
N LYS A 114 7.57 0.94 -18.19
CA LYS A 114 8.80 0.16 -17.99
C LYS A 114 9.87 1.03 -17.36
N CYS A 115 10.57 0.50 -16.39
CA CYS A 115 11.63 1.18 -15.69
C CYS A 115 12.63 0.17 -15.16
N GLN A 116 13.88 0.21 -15.61
CA GLN A 116 14.93 -0.63 -15.05
C GLN A 116 15.11 -0.38 -13.56
N LYS A 117 15.44 -1.42 -12.82
CA LYS A 117 15.72 -1.35 -11.39
C LYS A 117 17.10 -1.94 -11.13
N MET A 118 17.90 -1.28 -10.30
CA MET A 118 19.16 -1.85 -9.82
C MET A 118 19.27 -1.74 -8.32
N VAL A 119 19.96 -2.70 -7.70
CA VAL A 119 20.43 -2.63 -6.33
C VAL A 119 21.90 -2.34 -6.38
N LEU A 120 22.30 -1.19 -5.85
CA LEU A 120 23.67 -0.70 -5.79
C LEU A 120 24.33 -1.19 -4.51
N GLY A 121 25.43 -1.94 -4.63
CA GLY A 121 26.35 -2.27 -3.56
C GLY A 121 27.54 -1.31 -3.57
N ILE A 122 27.94 -0.84 -2.38
CA ILE A 122 29.04 0.11 -2.17
C ILE A 122 30.01 -0.47 -1.15
N GLY A 123 31.25 -0.73 -1.59
CA GLY A 123 32.26 -1.44 -0.82
C GLY A 123 32.16 -2.96 -0.95
N GLY A 124 33.28 -3.64 -0.62
CA GLY A 124 33.43 -5.08 -0.84
C GLY A 124 32.33 -5.92 -0.19
N GLU A 125 31.97 -5.64 1.08
CA GLU A 125 30.97 -6.41 1.82
C GLU A 125 29.58 -6.39 1.13
N GLU A 126 29.11 -5.21 0.64
CA GLU A 126 27.81 -5.12 -0.03
C GLU A 126 27.85 -5.82 -1.40
N ILE A 127 28.99 -5.76 -2.10
CA ILE A 127 29.20 -6.41 -3.40
C ILE A 127 29.21 -7.93 -3.25
N GLU A 128 29.94 -8.46 -2.27
CA GLU A 128 29.98 -9.90 -1.96
C GLU A 128 28.57 -10.41 -1.58
N PHE A 129 27.85 -9.66 -0.75
CA PHE A 129 26.47 -9.97 -0.41
C PHE A 129 25.55 -10.03 -1.65
N LEU A 130 25.68 -9.06 -2.56
CA LEU A 130 24.90 -9.06 -3.82
C LEU A 130 25.31 -10.22 -4.74
N ASP A 131 26.56 -10.61 -4.75
CA ASP A 131 27.06 -11.75 -5.51
C ASP A 131 26.45 -13.07 -5.01
N GLU A 132 26.39 -13.24 -3.70
CA GLU A 132 25.77 -14.41 -3.08
C GLU A 132 24.26 -14.42 -3.35
N LEU A 133 23.59 -13.28 -3.21
CA LEU A 133 22.17 -13.12 -3.50
C LEU A 133 21.83 -13.46 -4.98
N TYR A 134 22.72 -13.05 -5.90
CA TYR A 134 22.56 -13.39 -7.31
C TYR A 134 22.62 -14.90 -7.55
N LYS A 135 23.62 -15.58 -6.95
CA LYS A 135 23.80 -17.04 -7.11
C LYS A 135 22.66 -17.85 -6.50
N THR A 136 22.27 -17.48 -5.28
CA THR A 136 21.32 -18.27 -4.47
C THR A 136 19.85 -18.01 -4.84
N ARG A 137 19.52 -16.80 -5.25
CA ARG A 137 18.11 -16.40 -5.44
C ARG A 137 17.81 -15.85 -6.84
N LEU A 138 18.51 -14.76 -7.27
CA LEU A 138 18.09 -14.03 -8.45
C LEU A 138 18.25 -14.83 -9.75
N LYS A 139 19.37 -15.54 -9.92
CA LYS A 139 19.62 -16.36 -11.12
C LYS A 139 18.50 -17.39 -11.35
N ARG A 140 17.90 -17.91 -10.27
CA ARG A 140 16.81 -18.91 -10.34
C ARG A 140 15.45 -18.27 -10.56
N LEU A 141 15.11 -17.24 -9.80
CA LEU A 141 13.80 -16.60 -9.89
C LEU A 141 13.68 -15.57 -11.01
N PHE A 142 14.78 -14.90 -11.33
CA PHE A 142 14.84 -13.79 -12.30
C PHE A 142 16.02 -13.99 -13.27
N PRO A 143 15.94 -14.94 -14.22
CA PRO A 143 17.05 -15.31 -15.10
C PRO A 143 17.59 -14.15 -15.95
N SER A 144 16.77 -13.12 -16.20
CA SER A 144 17.16 -11.91 -16.93
C SER A 144 17.94 -10.88 -16.09
N SER A 145 18.14 -11.13 -14.80
CA SER A 145 18.94 -10.28 -13.93
C SER A 145 20.41 -10.35 -14.29
N MET A 146 21.11 -9.25 -14.14
CA MET A 146 22.51 -9.12 -14.51
C MET A 146 23.32 -8.51 -13.37
N LYS A 147 24.57 -8.97 -13.22
CA LYS A 147 25.57 -8.30 -12.41
C LYS A 147 26.19 -7.17 -13.23
N LEU A 148 26.40 -6.04 -12.62
CA LEU A 148 26.98 -4.85 -13.24
C LEU A 148 28.26 -4.44 -12.50
N GLU A 149 29.28 -4.15 -13.26
CA GLU A 149 30.50 -3.48 -12.81
C GLU A 149 30.35 -1.96 -12.97
N ARG A 150 31.29 -1.20 -12.39
CA ARG A 150 31.33 0.28 -12.47
C ARG A 150 31.12 0.83 -13.89
N LYS A 151 31.74 0.22 -14.92
CA LYS A 151 31.60 0.65 -16.33
C LYS A 151 30.16 0.52 -16.86
N ASP A 152 29.47 -0.54 -16.46
CA ASP A 152 28.08 -0.79 -16.87
C ASP A 152 27.12 0.13 -16.13
N ILE A 153 27.36 0.35 -14.83
CA ILE A 153 26.62 1.32 -14.03
C ILE A 153 26.80 2.73 -14.62
N ALA A 154 28.02 3.13 -15.00
CA ALA A 154 28.28 4.43 -15.61
C ALA A 154 27.50 4.64 -16.92
N ARG A 155 27.32 3.58 -17.72
CA ARG A 155 26.58 3.63 -18.98
C ARG A 155 25.07 3.75 -18.76
N LEU A 156 24.51 3.07 -17.75
CA LEU A 156 23.07 3.05 -17.48
C LEU A 156 22.64 4.23 -16.61
N GLU A 157 23.41 4.52 -15.58
CA GLU A 157 23.15 5.55 -14.57
C GLU A 157 24.40 6.41 -14.33
N PRO A 158 24.75 7.31 -15.26
CA PRO A 158 26.02 8.03 -15.23
C PRO A 158 26.21 8.88 -13.96
N TYR A 159 25.14 9.39 -13.37
CA TYR A 159 25.22 10.18 -12.14
C TYR A 159 25.51 9.33 -10.89
N VAL A 160 25.30 8.02 -10.93
CA VAL A 160 25.69 7.11 -9.83
C VAL A 160 27.22 7.03 -9.73
N VAL A 161 27.93 7.19 -10.84
CA VAL A 161 29.41 7.14 -10.90
C VAL A 161 30.03 8.53 -10.90
N LYS A 162 29.36 9.56 -11.41
CA LYS A 162 29.88 10.93 -11.47
C LYS A 162 30.27 11.46 -10.10
N ASN A 163 31.51 11.93 -9.97
CA ASN A 163 32.13 12.42 -8.72
C ASN A 163 32.30 11.36 -7.61
N ARG A 164 32.16 10.08 -7.94
CA ARG A 164 32.48 8.98 -7.02
C ARG A 164 33.98 8.69 -7.08
N SER A 165 34.62 8.53 -5.92
CA SER A 165 36.05 8.16 -5.86
C SER A 165 36.33 6.93 -6.72
N LYS A 166 37.49 6.93 -7.40
CA LYS A 166 37.90 5.76 -8.19
C LYS A 166 38.20 4.55 -7.29
N ASP A 167 38.60 4.78 -6.07
CA ASP A 167 38.95 3.74 -5.10
C ASP A 167 37.71 3.19 -4.36
N GLU A 168 36.56 3.84 -4.46
CA GLU A 168 35.32 3.33 -3.85
C GLU A 168 34.74 2.23 -4.75
N GLU A 169 34.84 0.98 -4.32
CA GLU A 169 34.30 -0.15 -5.05
C GLU A 169 32.78 -0.07 -5.13
N ILE A 170 32.23 -0.29 -6.33
CA ILE A 170 30.79 -0.41 -6.57
C ILE A 170 30.49 -1.56 -7.52
N GLY A 171 29.38 -2.24 -7.24
CA GLY A 171 28.74 -3.23 -8.11
C GLY A 171 27.23 -3.11 -8.01
N ALA A 172 26.51 -3.72 -8.92
CA ALA A 172 25.06 -3.71 -8.83
C ALA A 172 24.41 -4.99 -9.38
N LEU A 173 23.19 -5.24 -8.95
CA LEU A 173 22.28 -6.21 -9.57
C LEU A 173 21.21 -5.45 -10.35
N LEU A 174 21.08 -5.73 -11.64
CA LEU A 174 20.12 -5.10 -12.54
C LEU A 174 18.95 -6.02 -12.83
N SER A 175 17.73 -5.50 -12.66
CA SER A 175 16.51 -6.08 -13.23
C SER A 175 16.01 -5.20 -14.38
N LYS A 176 16.07 -5.74 -15.62
CA LYS A 176 15.57 -5.04 -16.82
C LYS A 176 14.05 -5.02 -16.91
N THR A 177 13.38 -5.91 -16.22
CA THR A 177 11.91 -6.10 -16.26
C THR A 177 11.19 -5.36 -15.14
N GLY A 178 11.68 -4.19 -14.74
CA GLY A 178 11.04 -3.34 -13.76
C GLY A 178 9.90 -2.51 -14.34
N TYR A 179 9.00 -2.08 -13.44
CA TYR A 179 7.87 -1.22 -13.80
C TYR A 179 7.61 -0.19 -12.71
N MET A 180 7.21 1.00 -13.16
CA MET A 180 6.56 2.03 -12.35
C MET A 180 5.05 1.98 -12.60
N ILE A 181 4.25 2.17 -11.56
CA ILE A 181 2.79 2.22 -11.64
C ILE A 181 2.26 3.43 -10.88
N ASP A 182 1.34 4.15 -11.51
CA ASP A 182 0.45 5.05 -10.82
C ASP A 182 -0.69 4.24 -10.20
N PHE A 183 -0.54 3.88 -8.93
CA PHE A 183 -1.54 3.08 -8.21
C PHE A 183 -2.84 3.83 -7.97
N GLY A 184 -2.83 5.17 -8.01
CA GLY A 184 -4.04 5.98 -7.98
C GLY A 184 -4.86 5.78 -9.25
N LYS A 185 -4.24 5.99 -10.41
CA LYS A 185 -4.90 5.72 -11.70
C LYS A 185 -5.37 4.26 -11.81
N MET A 186 -4.56 3.31 -11.34
CA MET A 186 -4.94 1.89 -11.34
C MET A 186 -6.17 1.63 -10.47
N ALA A 187 -6.33 2.30 -9.32
CA ALA A 187 -7.53 2.18 -8.49
C ALA A 187 -8.76 2.71 -9.21
N HIS A 188 -8.66 3.84 -9.91
CA HIS A 188 -9.74 4.37 -10.75
C HIS A 188 -10.10 3.42 -11.90
N MET A 189 -9.11 2.78 -12.54
CA MET A 189 -9.37 1.78 -13.57
C MET A 189 -10.19 0.60 -13.02
N PHE A 190 -9.82 0.07 -11.86
CA PHE A 190 -10.57 -1.01 -11.20
C PHE A 190 -12.02 -0.59 -10.90
N ALA A 191 -12.20 0.59 -10.32
CA ALA A 191 -13.51 1.11 -9.96
C ALA A 191 -14.40 1.34 -11.19
N SER A 192 -13.87 2.01 -12.22
CA SER A 192 -14.57 2.27 -13.47
C SER A 192 -15.00 0.98 -14.17
N GLN A 193 -14.13 -0.03 -14.21
CA GLN A 193 -14.49 -1.34 -14.79
C GLN A 193 -15.55 -2.06 -13.96
N ALA A 194 -15.48 -1.98 -12.62
CA ALA A 194 -16.49 -2.56 -11.75
C ALA A 194 -17.88 -1.95 -11.97
N GLU A 195 -17.97 -0.64 -12.20
CA GLU A 195 -19.23 0.04 -12.48
C GLU A 195 -19.73 -0.24 -13.90
N SER A 196 -18.87 -0.12 -14.91
CA SER A 196 -19.27 -0.25 -16.32
C SER A 196 -19.58 -1.71 -16.72
N GLU A 197 -18.78 -2.67 -16.28
CA GLU A 197 -18.93 -4.09 -16.61
C GLU A 197 -19.81 -4.85 -15.59
N GLY A 198 -20.07 -4.24 -14.44
CA GLY A 198 -20.80 -4.86 -13.34
C GLY A 198 -22.32 -5.01 -13.56
N GLY A 199 -22.89 -4.43 -14.61
CA GLY A 199 -24.33 -4.49 -14.87
C GLY A 199 -25.18 -3.91 -13.73
N GLY A 200 -24.71 -2.83 -13.09
CA GLY A 200 -25.40 -2.17 -11.97
C GLY A 200 -25.20 -2.86 -10.60
N ARG A 201 -24.37 -3.88 -10.50
CA ARG A 201 -24.10 -4.59 -9.23
C ARG A 201 -23.17 -3.82 -8.28
N ALA A 202 -22.30 -2.97 -8.80
CA ALA A 202 -21.39 -2.14 -8.04
C ALA A 202 -21.91 -0.71 -7.91
N ARG A 203 -21.75 -0.13 -6.72
CA ARG A 203 -22.02 1.28 -6.44
C ARG A 203 -20.90 1.86 -5.60
N ILE A 204 -20.46 3.07 -5.93
CA ILE A 204 -19.45 3.81 -5.17
C ILE A 204 -20.10 5.06 -4.59
N LEU A 205 -19.87 5.32 -3.31
CA LEU A 205 -20.31 6.53 -2.64
C LEU A 205 -19.11 7.26 -2.04
N PHE A 206 -18.91 8.48 -2.49
CA PHE A 206 -17.92 9.42 -1.97
C PHE A 206 -18.48 10.27 -0.82
N ASN A 207 -17.60 10.91 -0.07
CA ASN A 207 -17.95 11.72 1.10
C ASN A 207 -18.79 10.92 2.12
N ALA A 208 -18.58 9.60 2.17
CA ALA A 208 -19.29 8.63 2.99
C ALA A 208 -18.38 8.07 4.10
N ARG A 209 -17.94 8.95 5.02
CA ARG A 209 -17.09 8.54 6.15
C ARG A 209 -17.83 7.56 7.04
N VAL A 210 -17.33 6.33 7.11
CA VAL A 210 -17.80 5.32 8.06
C VAL A 210 -17.35 5.72 9.48
N MET A 211 -18.29 5.71 10.41
CA MET A 211 -18.08 6.06 11.81
C MET A 211 -18.03 4.82 12.72
N GLY A 212 -18.58 3.70 12.26
CA GLY A 212 -18.62 2.45 12.98
C GLY A 212 -19.51 1.43 12.34
N MET A 213 -19.57 0.26 12.94
CA MET A 213 -20.52 -0.79 12.55
C MET A 213 -20.98 -1.59 13.78
N GLU A 214 -22.12 -2.23 13.66
CA GLU A 214 -22.65 -3.20 14.65
C GLU A 214 -23.24 -4.41 13.97
N LYS A 215 -23.20 -5.57 14.64
CA LYS A 215 -23.87 -6.78 14.15
C LYS A 215 -25.34 -6.77 14.58
N LYS A 216 -26.25 -6.99 13.64
CA LYS A 216 -27.71 -7.09 13.84
C LYS A 216 -28.22 -8.41 13.27
N GLY A 217 -28.29 -9.43 14.11
CA GLY A 217 -28.62 -10.79 13.70
C GLY A 217 -27.57 -11.33 12.71
N SER A 218 -27.99 -11.74 11.52
CA SER A 218 -27.12 -12.24 10.46
C SER A 218 -26.52 -11.16 9.54
N ARG A 219 -26.65 -9.87 9.90
CA ARG A 219 -26.24 -8.74 9.08
C ARG A 219 -25.43 -7.74 9.89
N TYR A 220 -24.70 -6.89 9.16
CA TYR A 220 -24.02 -5.74 9.73
C TYR A 220 -24.75 -4.45 9.36
N ARG A 221 -24.86 -3.57 10.32
CA ARG A 221 -25.28 -2.17 10.14
C ARG A 221 -24.04 -1.31 10.17
N VAL A 222 -23.73 -0.63 9.07
CA VAL A 222 -22.59 0.26 8.90
C VAL A 222 -23.10 1.70 8.94
N TYR A 223 -22.55 2.51 9.85
CA TYR A 223 -22.96 3.91 9.99
C TYR A 223 -21.96 4.82 9.31
N THR A 224 -22.45 5.74 8.53
CA THR A 224 -21.69 6.88 8.02
C THR A 224 -22.10 8.16 8.73
N SER A 225 -21.40 9.25 8.46
CA SER A 225 -21.78 10.57 8.98
C SER A 225 -23.14 11.07 8.53
N LYS A 226 -23.74 10.45 7.47
CA LYS A 226 -25.00 10.91 6.87
C LYS A 226 -26.08 9.85 6.85
N ASN A 227 -25.73 8.59 6.68
CA ASN A 227 -26.65 7.49 6.45
C ASN A 227 -26.18 6.21 7.12
N GLU A 228 -27.08 5.22 7.16
CA GLU A 228 -26.79 3.86 7.58
C GLU A 228 -27.07 2.88 6.44
N TYR A 229 -26.25 1.83 6.36
CA TYR A 229 -26.35 0.79 5.34
C TYR A 229 -26.33 -0.58 6.00
N PHE A 230 -27.00 -1.56 5.37
CA PHE A 230 -27.02 -2.94 5.86
C PHE A 230 -26.30 -3.86 4.89
N SER A 231 -25.52 -4.81 5.41
CA SER A 231 -24.75 -5.75 4.60
C SER A 231 -24.75 -7.15 5.21
N ARG A 232 -24.61 -8.15 4.35
CA ARG A 232 -24.32 -9.54 4.77
C ARG A 232 -22.85 -9.72 5.11
N PHE A 233 -21.97 -8.96 4.43
CA PHE A 233 -20.52 -9.01 4.61
C PHE A 233 -19.91 -7.61 4.55
N VAL A 234 -18.89 -7.34 5.37
CA VAL A 234 -18.18 -6.04 5.38
C VAL A 234 -16.69 -6.24 5.24
N VAL A 235 -16.04 -5.42 4.42
CA VAL A 235 -14.57 -5.41 4.27
C VAL A 235 -14.04 -4.02 4.57
N PHE A 236 -13.18 -3.91 5.57
CA PHE A 236 -12.43 -2.69 5.85
C PHE A 236 -11.09 -2.73 5.10
N ALA A 237 -11.00 -1.95 4.03
CA ALA A 237 -9.79 -1.72 3.22
C ALA A 237 -9.22 -0.31 3.51
N THR A 238 -9.18 0.06 4.80
CA THR A 238 -8.96 1.41 5.30
C THR A 238 -7.52 1.65 5.78
N GLY A 239 -6.60 0.75 5.41
CA GLY A 239 -5.19 0.87 5.82
C GLY A 239 -5.04 0.88 7.34
N SER A 240 -4.45 1.94 7.89
CA SER A 240 -4.24 2.07 9.35
C SER A 240 -5.54 2.07 10.16
N TYR A 241 -6.64 2.55 9.60
CA TYR A 241 -7.94 2.54 10.27
C TYR A 241 -8.56 1.15 10.39
N SER A 242 -8.09 0.15 9.66
CA SER A 242 -8.68 -1.20 9.73
C SER A 242 -8.57 -1.79 11.14
N LEU A 243 -7.45 -1.61 11.84
CA LEU A 243 -7.32 -2.07 13.23
C LEU A 243 -8.18 -1.25 14.20
N TYR A 244 -8.29 0.07 13.98
CA TYR A 244 -9.18 0.92 14.77
C TYR A 244 -10.62 0.40 14.75
N PHE A 245 -11.14 0.04 13.55
CA PHE A 245 -12.47 -0.53 13.43
C PHE A 245 -12.58 -1.93 14.03
N ALA A 246 -11.56 -2.78 13.90
CA ALA A 246 -11.55 -4.11 14.52
C ALA A 246 -11.65 -3.99 16.05
N LYS A 247 -10.83 -3.13 16.67
CA LYS A 247 -10.85 -2.89 18.12
C LYS A 247 -12.16 -2.24 18.59
N SER A 248 -12.76 -1.36 17.79
CA SER A 248 -14.03 -0.71 18.14
C SER A 248 -15.20 -1.68 18.33
N ILE A 249 -15.10 -2.89 17.82
CA ILE A 249 -16.08 -3.97 17.98
C ILE A 249 -15.54 -5.15 18.81
N GLY A 250 -14.43 -4.95 19.51
CA GLY A 250 -13.87 -5.92 20.47
C GLY A 250 -13.02 -7.03 19.85
N ILE A 251 -12.59 -6.88 18.59
CA ILE A 251 -11.75 -7.87 17.88
C ILE A 251 -10.27 -7.50 18.01
N ASP A 252 -9.41 -8.54 18.15
CA ASP A 252 -7.93 -8.46 18.17
C ASP A 252 -7.33 -7.41 19.11
N LYS A 253 -7.63 -7.57 20.38
CA LYS A 253 -7.09 -6.71 21.47
C LYS A 253 -5.58 -6.80 21.63
N ASN A 254 -4.94 -7.88 21.14
CA ASN A 254 -3.49 -8.11 21.28
C ASN A 254 -2.66 -7.56 20.13
N LEU A 255 -3.24 -6.70 19.27
CA LEU A 255 -2.56 -6.05 18.16
C LEU A 255 -2.56 -4.55 18.35
N SER A 256 -1.45 -3.91 18.01
CA SER A 256 -1.31 -2.45 17.94
C SER A 256 -0.74 -2.04 16.58
N ILE A 257 -0.80 -0.76 16.28
CA ILE A 257 -0.21 -0.20 15.05
C ILE A 257 0.93 0.76 15.38
N LEU A 258 2.09 0.49 14.80
CA LEU A 258 3.14 1.48 14.64
C LEU A 258 2.93 2.20 13.30
N SER A 259 2.56 3.47 13.35
CA SER A 259 2.43 4.31 12.16
C SER A 259 3.81 4.69 11.65
N VAL A 260 4.21 4.13 10.50
CA VAL A 260 5.49 4.44 9.85
C VAL A 260 5.23 5.40 8.70
N GLY A 261 5.54 6.66 8.92
CA GLY A 261 5.47 7.71 7.90
C GLY A 261 6.72 7.71 7.03
N GLY A 262 6.54 8.07 5.77
CA GLY A 262 7.65 8.30 4.84
C GLY A 262 7.46 9.60 4.07
N GLY A 263 8.56 10.23 3.70
CA GLY A 263 8.60 11.40 2.83
C GLY A 263 9.68 11.24 1.78
N PHE A 264 9.69 12.14 0.79
CA PHE A 264 10.68 12.13 -0.27
C PHE A 264 11.30 13.50 -0.44
N TYR A 265 12.59 13.51 -0.71
CA TYR A 265 13.26 14.64 -1.33
C TYR A 265 13.23 14.49 -2.84
N THR A 266 13.14 15.59 -3.57
CA THR A 266 13.19 15.59 -5.03
C THR A 266 14.36 16.41 -5.54
N SER A 267 14.82 16.06 -6.73
CA SER A 267 15.77 16.83 -7.52
C SER A 267 15.32 16.91 -8.97
N LYS A 268 15.99 17.72 -9.80
CA LYS A 268 15.95 17.52 -11.25
C LYS A 268 16.38 16.11 -11.59
N LYS A 269 15.95 15.59 -12.72
CA LYS A 269 16.31 14.24 -13.19
C LYS A 269 17.80 13.98 -13.15
N VAL A 270 18.19 12.99 -12.38
CA VAL A 270 19.57 12.48 -12.27
C VAL A 270 19.65 10.96 -12.36
N LEU A 271 18.51 10.27 -12.42
CA LEU A 271 18.43 8.83 -12.62
C LEU A 271 17.53 8.49 -13.80
N ASN A 272 17.92 7.47 -14.56
CA ASN A 272 17.15 6.93 -15.68
C ASN A 272 16.21 5.81 -15.24
N GLY A 273 16.62 5.06 -14.22
CA GLY A 273 15.88 3.98 -13.59
C GLY A 273 15.87 4.10 -12.08
N LYS A 274 15.33 3.08 -11.43
CA LYS A 274 15.28 3.01 -9.97
C LYS A 274 16.59 2.45 -9.42
N VAL A 275 17.19 3.15 -8.47
CA VAL A 275 18.45 2.75 -7.82
C VAL A 275 18.22 2.55 -6.33
N TYR A 276 18.18 1.31 -5.92
CA TYR A 276 18.04 0.87 -4.54
C TYR A 276 19.40 0.64 -3.90
N ARG A 277 19.47 0.78 -2.60
CA ARG A 277 20.62 0.35 -1.81
C ARG A 277 20.36 -1.01 -1.19
N VAL A 278 21.43 -1.68 -0.80
CA VAL A 278 21.33 -2.94 -0.05
C VAL A 278 20.55 -2.72 1.24
N GLN A 279 19.53 -3.55 1.46
CA GLN A 279 18.74 -3.59 2.68
C GLN A 279 19.14 -4.83 3.49
N LYS A 280 19.58 -4.60 4.72
CA LYS A 280 19.90 -5.68 5.66
C LYS A 280 18.61 -6.29 6.24
N GLY A 281 18.65 -7.58 6.55
CA GLY A 281 17.52 -8.29 7.17
C GLY A 281 17.14 -7.75 8.54
N GLY A 282 15.91 -8.03 8.99
CA GLY A 282 15.40 -7.66 10.32
C GLY A 282 14.91 -6.21 10.47
N ILE A 283 15.08 -5.35 9.45
CA ILE A 283 14.63 -3.97 9.48
C ILE A 283 13.36 -3.84 8.65
N PRO A 284 12.21 -3.44 9.25
CA PRO A 284 10.93 -3.36 8.54
C PRO A 284 10.79 -2.11 7.65
N PHE A 285 11.87 -1.33 7.52
CA PHE A 285 11.86 -0.07 6.78
C PHE A 285 12.69 -0.20 5.50
N ALA A 286 12.14 0.28 4.38
CA ALA A 286 12.87 0.32 3.13
C ALA A 286 14.11 1.23 3.24
N ALA A 287 15.24 0.77 2.72
CA ALA A 287 16.41 1.63 2.54
C ALA A 287 16.08 2.78 1.58
N VAL A 288 16.71 3.92 1.77
CA VAL A 288 16.55 5.06 0.84
C VAL A 288 17.01 4.64 -0.55
N HIS A 289 16.19 4.96 -1.52
CA HIS A 289 16.43 4.71 -2.94
C HIS A 289 16.19 5.98 -3.77
N GLY A 290 16.66 5.98 -5.00
CA GLY A 290 16.41 7.03 -5.97
C GLY A 290 15.48 6.51 -7.07
N ASP A 291 14.42 7.25 -7.36
CA ASP A 291 13.39 6.87 -8.33
C ASP A 291 13.10 8.01 -9.31
N PRO A 292 12.97 7.74 -10.63
CA PRO A 292 12.23 8.62 -11.51
C PRO A 292 10.79 8.76 -11.03
N ASP A 293 10.15 9.90 -11.28
CA ASP A 293 8.73 10.10 -10.97
C ASP A 293 7.87 9.72 -12.19
N ILE A 294 6.77 8.97 -11.97
CA ILE A 294 5.89 8.54 -13.06
C ILE A 294 5.07 9.68 -13.65
N ALA A 295 4.75 10.69 -12.83
CA ALA A 295 3.95 11.83 -13.23
C ALA A 295 4.78 12.96 -13.86
N ASP A 296 6.06 13.11 -13.45
CA ASP A 296 6.99 14.12 -14.00
C ASP A 296 8.36 13.49 -14.27
N GLU A 297 8.62 13.20 -15.53
CA GLU A 297 9.88 12.57 -15.98
C GLU A 297 11.13 13.43 -15.77
N ASN A 298 10.97 14.72 -15.43
CA ASN A 298 12.08 15.64 -15.14
C ASN A 298 12.53 15.61 -13.68
N ILE A 299 11.89 14.75 -12.85
CA ILE A 299 12.13 14.67 -11.41
C ILE A 299 12.73 13.31 -11.05
N THR A 300 13.72 13.33 -10.17
CA THR A 300 14.18 12.18 -9.38
C THR A 300 13.77 12.36 -7.93
N ARG A 301 13.19 11.33 -7.33
CA ARG A 301 12.76 11.27 -5.94
C ARG A 301 13.76 10.43 -5.14
N PHE A 302 14.14 10.90 -3.95
CA PHE A 302 15.01 10.18 -3.00
C PHE A 302 14.25 9.95 -1.70
N GLY A 303 14.13 8.71 -1.28
CA GLY A 303 13.40 8.31 -0.08
C GLY A 303 13.12 6.80 -0.04
N PRO A 304 12.19 6.37 0.81
CA PRO A 304 11.49 7.21 1.78
C PRO A 304 12.39 7.60 2.96
N THR A 305 12.15 8.77 3.54
CA THR A 305 12.55 9.02 4.93
C THR A 305 11.64 8.23 5.85
N VAL A 306 12.06 7.95 7.08
CA VAL A 306 11.27 7.20 8.05
C VAL A 306 10.98 8.08 9.26
N ASN A 307 9.71 8.26 9.59
CA ASN A 307 9.26 8.87 10.84
C ASN A 307 8.13 8.05 11.45
N ILE A 308 7.83 8.28 12.72
CA ILE A 308 6.76 7.58 13.43
C ILE A 308 5.78 8.66 13.94
N PRO A 309 4.89 9.15 13.07
CA PRO A 309 3.90 10.12 13.50
C PRO A 309 2.80 9.42 14.29
N PRO A 310 2.34 10.00 15.42
CA PRO A 310 1.25 9.44 16.21
C PRO A 310 -0.10 9.73 15.53
N MET A 311 -0.31 9.24 14.32
CA MET A 311 -1.52 9.46 13.54
C MET A 311 -1.78 8.32 12.56
N LEU A 312 -3.02 8.13 12.16
CA LEU A 312 -3.42 7.10 11.19
C LEU A 312 -3.32 7.57 9.73
N GLU A 313 -3.35 8.87 9.50
CA GLU A 313 -3.24 9.48 8.18
C GLU A 313 -2.27 10.66 8.19
N LYS A 314 -1.36 10.67 7.24
CA LYS A 314 -0.35 11.74 7.14
C LYS A 314 -1.03 13.11 6.98
N LYS A 315 -0.59 14.09 7.76
CA LYS A 315 -1.11 15.47 7.81
C LYS A 315 -2.52 15.66 8.37
N HIS A 316 -3.17 14.61 8.78
CA HIS A 316 -4.48 14.68 9.42
C HIS A 316 -4.35 14.58 10.94
N LEU A 317 -3.99 15.68 11.60
CA LEU A 317 -3.80 15.74 13.06
C LEU A 317 -5.03 15.30 13.85
N ASN A 318 -6.23 15.46 13.30
CA ASN A 318 -7.46 14.97 13.91
C ASN A 318 -7.50 13.43 14.02
N THR A 319 -6.59 12.71 13.37
CA THR A 319 -6.49 11.24 13.46
C THR A 319 -5.59 10.75 14.61
N VAL A 320 -4.99 11.68 15.38
CA VAL A 320 -4.17 11.34 16.57
C VAL A 320 -5.00 10.63 17.63
N ILE A 321 -6.21 11.12 17.91
CA ILE A 321 -7.11 10.50 18.90
C ILE A 321 -7.49 9.08 18.46
N ASP A 322 -7.77 8.89 17.16
CA ASP A 322 -8.11 7.56 16.64
C ASP A 322 -6.89 6.64 16.66
N TYR A 323 -5.67 7.19 16.45
CA TYR A 323 -4.43 6.44 16.60
C TYR A 323 -4.23 5.92 18.03
N ILE A 324 -4.45 6.78 19.02
CA ILE A 324 -4.36 6.41 20.45
C ILE A 324 -5.30 5.23 20.76
N LYS A 325 -6.49 5.20 20.17
CA LYS A 325 -7.46 4.11 20.36
C LYS A 325 -7.04 2.77 19.70
N THR A 326 -5.96 2.73 18.94
CA THR A 326 -5.39 1.47 18.44
C THR A 326 -4.48 0.77 19.46
N PHE A 327 -4.23 1.39 20.62
CA PHE A 327 -3.47 0.81 21.73
C PHE A 327 -4.39 0.47 22.88
N ASP A 328 -4.11 -0.62 23.57
CA ASP A 328 -4.87 -1.03 24.76
C ASP A 328 -4.29 -0.44 26.06
N PHE A 329 -3.14 0.22 26.04
CA PHE A 329 -2.44 0.85 27.17
C PHE A 329 -2.26 -0.08 28.38
N ASP A 330 -2.13 -1.37 28.13
CA ASP A 330 -1.80 -2.36 29.14
C ASP A 330 -0.28 -2.63 29.21
N MET A 331 0.15 -3.41 30.20
CA MET A 331 1.58 -3.75 30.35
C MET A 331 2.18 -4.45 29.15
N PRO A 332 1.53 -5.46 28.50
CA PRO A 332 2.04 -6.07 27.28
C PRO A 332 2.30 -5.08 26.15
N THR A 333 1.37 -4.16 25.90
CA THR A 333 1.50 -3.11 24.88
C THR A 333 2.70 -2.21 25.19
N MET A 334 2.83 -1.74 26.42
CA MET A 334 3.93 -0.86 26.82
C MET A 334 5.30 -1.55 26.69
N VAL A 335 5.42 -2.80 27.12
CA VAL A 335 6.65 -3.60 26.99
C VAL A 335 6.99 -3.86 25.51
N SER A 336 5.99 -4.11 24.68
CA SER A 336 6.17 -4.34 23.25
C SER A 336 6.67 -3.08 22.53
N LEU A 337 6.08 -1.92 22.83
CA LEU A 337 6.53 -0.63 22.32
C LEU A 337 7.94 -0.30 22.78
N GLU A 338 8.23 -0.51 24.08
CA GLU A 338 9.57 -0.30 24.62
C GLU A 338 10.60 -1.15 23.88
N LYS A 339 10.40 -2.46 23.79
CA LYS A 339 11.34 -3.36 23.07
C LYS A 339 11.58 -2.95 21.64
N ILE A 340 10.52 -2.57 20.90
CA ILE A 340 10.62 -2.18 19.49
C ILE A 340 11.34 -0.83 19.37
N LEU A 341 10.94 0.18 20.14
CA LEU A 341 11.52 1.52 20.05
C LEU A 341 12.96 1.60 20.59
N PHE A 342 13.32 0.76 21.57
CA PHE A 342 14.67 0.68 22.12
C PHE A 342 15.56 -0.35 21.41
N ASN A 343 15.08 -1.10 20.41
CA ASN A 343 15.92 -1.88 19.54
C ASN A 343 16.99 -0.96 18.91
N LYS A 344 18.28 -1.34 19.02
CA LYS A 344 19.41 -0.50 18.61
C LYS A 344 19.32 -0.03 17.14
N ASP A 345 18.92 -0.92 16.24
CA ASP A 345 18.84 -0.61 14.82
C ASP A 345 17.62 0.29 14.52
N ILE A 346 16.47 -0.01 15.11
CA ILE A 346 15.25 0.81 14.97
C ILE A 346 15.50 2.20 15.57
N LYS A 347 16.07 2.29 16.78
CA LYS A 347 16.41 3.56 17.42
C LYS A 347 17.37 4.40 16.57
N LYS A 348 18.41 3.79 15.98
CA LYS A 348 19.34 4.47 15.09
C LYS A 348 18.64 5.02 13.83
N ILE A 349 17.76 4.24 13.23
CA ILE A 349 16.98 4.66 12.06
C ILE A 349 16.06 5.81 12.44
N ILE A 350 15.30 5.69 13.52
CA ILE A 350 14.39 6.74 14.00
C ILE A 350 15.15 8.02 14.28
N ALA A 351 16.24 7.96 15.06
CA ALA A 351 17.04 9.13 15.43
C ALA A 351 17.63 9.85 14.20
N ASN A 352 18.16 9.10 13.23
CA ASN A 352 18.65 9.68 11.97
C ASN A 352 17.50 10.35 11.19
N ASN A 353 16.33 9.71 11.12
CA ASN A 353 15.22 10.16 10.29
C ASN A 353 14.40 11.31 10.90
N ILE A 354 14.29 11.38 12.22
CA ILE A 354 13.74 12.58 12.89
C ILE A 354 14.57 13.81 12.50
N GLY A 355 15.90 13.65 12.48
CA GLY A 355 16.82 14.69 12.02
C GLY A 355 16.54 15.13 10.57
N TYR A 356 16.12 14.23 9.66
CA TYR A 356 15.89 14.59 8.26
C TYR A 356 14.67 15.51 8.04
N GLY A 357 13.75 15.58 8.98
CA GLY A 357 12.61 16.52 8.96
C GLY A 357 12.96 17.95 9.40
N ILE A 358 14.12 18.17 10.01
CA ILE A 358 14.53 19.49 10.48
C ILE A 358 14.99 20.34 9.28
N PRO A 359 14.42 21.53 9.07
CA PRO A 359 14.87 22.41 7.98
C PRO A 359 16.38 22.67 8.04
N VAL A 360 17.01 22.80 6.88
CA VAL A 360 18.46 23.06 6.70
C VAL A 360 19.35 21.90 7.15
N ILE A 361 19.41 21.60 8.45
CA ILE A 361 20.28 20.55 9.04
C ILE A 361 19.86 19.16 8.55
N GLY A 362 18.56 18.88 8.55
CA GLY A 362 18.02 17.59 8.11
C GLY A 362 18.25 17.35 6.62
N LYS A 363 18.06 18.35 5.79
CA LYS A 363 18.34 18.28 4.36
C LYS A 363 19.83 18.01 4.11
N TYR A 364 20.73 18.68 4.84
CA TYR A 364 22.16 18.44 4.73
C TYR A 364 22.55 17.03 5.17
N SER A 365 22.01 16.58 6.30
CA SER A 365 22.23 15.23 6.81
C SER A 365 21.72 14.15 5.85
N PHE A 366 20.51 14.32 5.30
CA PHE A 366 19.94 13.41 4.32
C PHE A 366 20.78 13.36 3.03
N LEU A 367 21.22 14.51 2.54
CA LEU A 367 22.11 14.57 1.39
C LEU A 367 23.38 13.74 1.64
N LYS A 368 24.08 13.98 2.75
CA LYS A 368 25.37 13.34 3.03
C LYS A 368 25.24 11.84 3.33
N LYS A 369 24.25 11.45 4.12
CA LYS A 369 24.13 10.07 4.60
C LYS A 369 23.39 9.16 3.62
N GLU A 370 22.51 9.71 2.77
CA GLU A 370 21.62 8.91 1.94
C GLU A 370 21.72 9.24 0.45
N ALA A 371 21.28 10.42 0.01
CA ALA A 371 21.16 10.73 -1.41
C ALA A 371 22.51 10.74 -2.14
N ALA A 372 23.56 11.31 -1.55
CA ALA A 372 24.89 11.33 -2.14
C ALA A 372 25.57 9.94 -2.17
N ARG A 373 25.12 8.99 -1.37
CA ARG A 373 25.59 7.61 -1.52
C ARG A 373 25.09 6.97 -2.82
N ILE A 374 23.92 7.39 -3.31
CA ILE A 374 23.37 6.96 -4.61
C ILE A 374 23.96 7.84 -5.73
N VAL A 375 23.88 9.15 -5.59
CA VAL A 375 24.31 10.15 -6.58
C VAL A 375 25.30 11.14 -5.95
N PRO A 376 26.61 10.85 -5.97
CA PRO A 376 27.62 11.65 -5.26
C PRO A 376 27.74 13.10 -5.75
N SER A 377 27.32 13.37 -6.99
CA SER A 377 27.34 14.72 -7.59
C SER A 377 26.22 15.65 -7.11
N LEU A 378 25.26 15.16 -6.31
CA LEU A 378 24.20 15.99 -5.75
C LEU A 378 24.75 17.02 -4.77
N LYS A 379 24.23 18.25 -4.89
CA LYS A 379 24.54 19.36 -3.99
C LYS A 379 23.30 19.74 -3.17
N TYR A 380 23.51 20.45 -2.07
CA TYR A 380 22.44 20.92 -1.19
C TYR A 380 21.32 21.67 -1.93
N GLY A 381 21.69 22.55 -2.87
CA GLY A 381 20.73 23.31 -3.69
C GLY A 381 19.88 22.45 -4.65
N ASN A 382 20.33 21.23 -4.97
CA ASN A 382 19.60 20.35 -5.90
C ASN A 382 18.39 19.66 -5.26
N LEU A 383 18.39 19.48 -3.93
CA LEU A 383 17.32 18.78 -3.23
C LEU A 383 16.23 19.72 -2.73
N LYS A 384 14.98 19.30 -2.86
CA LYS A 384 13.81 19.95 -2.27
C LYS A 384 13.06 18.93 -1.41
N LEU A 385 12.74 19.30 -0.17
CA LEU A 385 11.87 18.50 0.69
C LEU A 385 10.41 18.84 0.34
N HIS A 386 9.65 17.83 -0.02
CA HIS A 386 8.21 17.95 -0.19
C HIS A 386 7.52 17.30 1.01
N GLY A 387 7.17 18.12 2.00
CA GLY A 387 6.45 17.64 3.18
C GLY A 387 5.07 17.04 2.88
N ASP A 388 4.53 17.31 1.69
CA ASP A 388 3.24 16.82 1.20
C ASP A 388 3.32 15.47 0.46
N ILE A 389 4.51 14.99 0.15
CA ILE A 389 4.74 13.70 -0.51
C ILE A 389 5.00 12.61 0.55
N GLY A 390 4.39 11.43 0.33
CA GLY A 390 4.54 10.26 1.17
C GLY A 390 3.31 9.92 2.00
N GLY A 391 3.25 8.68 2.46
CA GLY A 391 2.10 8.11 3.17
C GLY A 391 2.47 7.52 4.53
N ILE A 392 1.47 6.96 5.21
CA ILE A 392 1.64 6.18 6.44
C ILE A 392 1.49 4.70 6.10
N ARG A 393 2.49 3.91 6.49
CA ARG A 393 2.47 2.46 6.41
C ARG A 393 2.13 1.91 7.79
N PRO A 394 1.00 1.23 7.98
CA PRO A 394 0.69 0.58 9.22
C PRO A 394 1.58 -0.64 9.41
N GLN A 395 2.42 -0.62 10.43
CA GLN A 395 3.14 -1.81 10.87
C GLN A 395 2.42 -2.36 12.09
N MET A 396 1.93 -3.59 12.02
CA MET A 396 1.30 -4.23 13.16
C MET A 396 2.34 -4.68 14.17
N ILE A 397 1.99 -4.55 15.44
CA ILE A 397 2.70 -5.09 16.57
C ILE A 397 1.85 -6.24 17.12
N ASP A 398 2.42 -7.43 17.24
CA ASP A 398 1.87 -8.53 18.00
C ASP A 398 2.36 -8.38 19.45
N GLU A 399 1.46 -8.00 20.33
CA GLU A 399 1.76 -7.70 21.73
C GLU A 399 2.15 -8.96 22.52
N ASN A 400 1.59 -10.11 22.15
CA ASN A 400 1.95 -11.39 22.78
C ASN A 400 3.37 -11.82 22.40
N LYS A 401 3.75 -11.63 21.13
CA LYS A 401 5.09 -11.96 20.65
C LYS A 401 6.09 -10.83 20.88
N GLN A 402 5.62 -9.64 21.27
CA GLN A 402 6.42 -8.44 21.45
C GLN A 402 7.29 -8.12 20.23
N SER A 403 6.72 -8.25 19.04
CA SER A 403 7.43 -8.13 17.77
C SER A 403 6.56 -7.49 16.68
N LEU A 404 7.24 -6.94 15.67
CA LEU A 404 6.56 -6.44 14.48
C LEU A 404 6.08 -7.62 13.62
N VAL A 405 4.82 -7.55 13.18
CA VAL A 405 4.27 -8.49 12.20
C VAL A 405 4.72 -8.03 10.81
N LEU A 406 5.56 -8.83 10.16
CA LEU A 406 6.02 -8.55 8.82
C LEU A 406 4.98 -9.03 7.78
N GLY A 407 4.76 -8.23 6.75
CA GLY A 407 3.83 -8.55 5.67
C GLY A 407 2.40 -8.03 5.89
N ALA A 408 1.48 -8.45 5.02
CA ALA A 408 0.09 -8.02 5.07
C ALA A 408 -0.65 -8.68 6.24
N GLY A 409 -1.20 -7.86 7.13
CA GLY A 409 -2.10 -8.31 8.18
C GLY A 409 -3.55 -8.35 7.69
N LYS A 410 -4.21 -9.44 8.02
CA LYS A 410 -5.61 -9.63 7.69
C LYS A 410 -6.32 -10.28 8.87
N ILE A 411 -7.28 -9.56 9.42
CA ILE A 411 -8.13 -10.04 10.49
C ILE A 411 -9.44 -10.49 9.85
N LYS A 412 -9.80 -11.75 10.06
CA LYS A 412 -11.07 -12.33 9.60
C LYS A 412 -11.93 -12.67 10.79
N HIS A 413 -13.18 -12.28 10.74
CA HIS A 413 -14.17 -12.62 11.74
C HIS A 413 -15.51 -12.87 11.03
N ASP A 414 -16.48 -13.44 11.71
CA ASP A 414 -17.78 -13.82 11.18
C ASP A 414 -18.42 -12.70 10.31
N GLY A 415 -18.36 -12.83 8.99
CA GLY A 415 -18.91 -11.87 8.03
C GLY A 415 -18.14 -10.53 7.91
N VAL A 416 -16.91 -10.43 8.42
CA VAL A 416 -16.10 -9.22 8.27
C VAL A 416 -14.62 -9.51 8.04
N ILE A 417 -13.97 -8.66 7.24
CA ILE A 417 -12.51 -8.64 7.02
C ILE A 417 -11.97 -7.25 7.33
N PHE A 418 -10.84 -7.19 8.05
CA PHE A 418 -10.05 -5.98 8.22
C PHE A 418 -8.71 -6.16 7.55
N ASN A 419 -8.46 -5.42 6.47
CA ASN A 419 -7.21 -5.46 5.72
C ASN A 419 -6.23 -4.40 6.22
N ILE A 420 -5.14 -4.84 6.82
CA ILE A 420 -4.03 -4.01 7.27
C ILE A 420 -2.84 -4.36 6.37
N THR A 421 -2.68 -3.64 5.27
CA THR A 421 -1.70 -3.97 4.23
C THR A 421 -0.55 -2.97 4.22
N PRO A 422 0.59 -3.28 4.87
CA PRO A 422 1.83 -2.52 4.69
C PRO A 422 2.41 -2.75 3.29
N SER A 423 3.49 -2.04 2.96
CA SER A 423 4.23 -2.26 1.71
C SER A 423 4.77 -3.71 1.64
N PRO A 424 4.70 -4.40 0.48
CA PRO A 424 4.31 -3.92 -0.86
C PRO A 424 2.83 -4.11 -1.23
N GLY A 425 1.89 -3.83 -0.35
CA GLY A 425 0.46 -4.12 -0.49
C GLY A 425 -0.18 -3.73 -1.83
N ALA A 426 0.28 -2.66 -2.47
CA ALA A 426 -0.23 -2.26 -3.79
C ALA A 426 0.20 -3.24 -4.90
N SER A 427 1.42 -3.78 -4.86
CA SER A 427 1.88 -4.79 -5.82
C SER A 427 1.14 -6.12 -5.68
N SER A 428 0.64 -6.41 -4.48
CA SER A 428 -0.08 -7.64 -4.14
C SER A 428 -1.60 -7.48 -4.16
N CYS A 429 -2.13 -6.34 -4.61
CA CYS A 429 -3.56 -6.00 -4.46
C CYS A 429 -4.49 -7.04 -5.07
N LEU A 430 -4.20 -7.55 -6.26
CA LEU A 430 -5.02 -8.58 -6.92
C LEU A 430 -4.93 -9.95 -6.25
N ALA A 431 -3.76 -10.32 -5.73
CA ALA A 431 -3.61 -11.55 -4.96
C ALA A 431 -4.35 -11.48 -3.62
N ASN A 432 -4.29 -10.32 -2.95
CA ASN A 432 -5.06 -10.08 -1.74
C ASN A 432 -6.57 -10.09 -1.99
N SER A 433 -7.01 -9.46 -3.08
CA SER A 433 -8.42 -9.45 -3.50
C SER A 433 -8.93 -10.85 -3.85
N LEU A 434 -8.09 -11.72 -4.44
CA LEU A 434 -8.43 -13.11 -4.67
C LEU A 434 -8.77 -13.84 -3.36
N LYS A 435 -7.86 -13.73 -2.36
CA LYS A 435 -8.04 -14.36 -1.05
C LYS A 435 -9.28 -13.84 -0.33
N ASP A 436 -9.59 -12.56 -0.47
CA ASP A 436 -10.80 -11.95 0.10
C ASP A 436 -12.04 -12.41 -0.64
N MET A 437 -12.02 -12.41 -1.98
CA MET A 437 -13.12 -12.86 -2.82
C MET A 437 -13.48 -14.33 -2.54
N GLN A 438 -12.50 -15.22 -2.42
CA GLN A 438 -12.73 -16.61 -2.05
C GLN A 438 -13.44 -16.72 -0.70
N TYR A 439 -12.92 -16.08 0.33
CA TYR A 439 -13.51 -16.09 1.67
C TYR A 439 -14.94 -15.49 1.70
N ILE A 440 -15.17 -14.40 0.96
CA ILE A 440 -16.50 -13.78 0.85
C ILE A 440 -17.48 -14.70 0.11
N SER A 441 -17.04 -15.33 -0.98
CA SER A 441 -17.85 -16.25 -1.77
C SER A 441 -18.27 -17.47 -0.94
N ASP A 442 -17.32 -18.07 -0.23
CA ASP A 442 -17.59 -19.20 0.67
C ASP A 442 -18.60 -18.81 1.77
N TYR A 443 -18.42 -17.64 2.40
CA TYR A 443 -19.31 -17.16 3.46
C TYR A 443 -20.72 -16.87 2.96
N LEU A 444 -20.86 -16.31 1.75
CA LEU A 444 -22.15 -15.97 1.17
C LEU A 444 -22.85 -17.14 0.47
N GLY A 445 -22.15 -18.26 0.27
CA GLY A 445 -22.62 -19.39 -0.52
C GLY A 445 -22.67 -19.07 -2.02
N GLU A 446 -21.78 -18.21 -2.51
CA GLU A 446 -21.70 -17.78 -3.90
C GLU A 446 -20.49 -18.37 -4.60
N GLU A 447 -20.66 -18.84 -5.81
CA GLU A 447 -19.55 -19.34 -6.62
C GLU A 447 -18.78 -18.20 -7.26
N PHE A 448 -17.44 -18.36 -7.37
CA PHE A 448 -16.63 -17.51 -8.21
C PHE A 448 -16.14 -18.24 -9.46
N ASN A 449 -16.00 -17.51 -10.54
CA ASN A 449 -15.56 -18.05 -11.82
C ASN A 449 -14.01 -18.23 -11.83
N LYS A 450 -13.55 -19.35 -11.27
CA LYS A 450 -12.14 -19.71 -11.19
C LYS A 450 -11.49 -19.76 -12.56
N SER A 451 -12.15 -20.39 -13.54
CA SER A 451 -11.60 -20.56 -14.90
C SER A 451 -11.33 -19.21 -15.57
N ARG A 452 -12.25 -18.26 -15.47
CA ARG A 452 -12.07 -16.91 -16.00
C ARG A 452 -10.94 -16.17 -15.28
N TYR A 453 -10.92 -16.25 -13.95
CA TYR A 453 -9.87 -15.62 -13.16
C TYR A 453 -8.48 -16.12 -13.56
N GLU A 454 -8.30 -17.45 -13.68
CA GLU A 454 -7.02 -18.06 -14.03
C GLU A 454 -6.59 -17.74 -15.47
N ALA A 455 -7.54 -17.67 -16.40
CA ALA A 455 -7.26 -17.27 -17.78
C ALA A 455 -6.78 -15.81 -17.86
N GLU A 456 -7.38 -14.91 -17.10
CA GLU A 456 -7.08 -13.48 -17.13
C GLU A 456 -5.91 -13.07 -16.24
N LEU A 457 -5.85 -13.57 -14.99
CA LEU A 457 -4.91 -13.10 -13.97
C LEU A 457 -3.86 -14.15 -13.54
N GLY A 458 -3.94 -15.37 -14.06
CA GLY A 458 -3.01 -16.46 -13.80
C GLY A 458 -3.49 -17.45 -12.76
N LYS A 459 -2.86 -18.62 -12.76
CA LYS A 459 -3.24 -19.77 -11.93
C LYS A 459 -3.33 -19.40 -10.45
N ILE A 460 -4.25 -20.02 -9.77
CA ILE A 460 -4.41 -19.96 -8.31
C ILE A 460 -3.53 -21.05 -7.73
N ASP A 461 -2.55 -20.65 -6.91
CA ASP A 461 -1.74 -21.60 -6.16
C ASP A 461 -2.65 -22.31 -5.15
N ASN A 462 -2.59 -23.63 -5.13
CA ASN A 462 -3.38 -24.48 -4.21
C ASN A 462 -2.88 -24.35 -2.77
#